data_17860f2fbd577d08cadedba76fd7e0be
#
_entry.id   17860f2fbd577d08cadedba76fd7e0be
#
_cell.length_a   1.000
_cell.length_b   1.000
_cell.length_c   1.000
_cell.angle_alpha   90.00
_cell.angle_beta   90.00
_cell.angle_gamma   90.00
#
_symmetry.space_group_name_H-M   'P 1'
#
loop_
_entity.id
_entity.type
_entity.pdbx_description
1 polymer ?
#
loop_
_entity_poly.entity_id
_entity_poly.type
_entity_poly.pdbx_seq_one_letter_code
_entity_poly.pdbx_strand_id
1 'polypeptide(L)'
;MSENLLWILNHSKETSKVIVWAHNGHIQKTDTVIGHYISNKLKQKYLAIGFAIDHGKYTARHWKTNKLSAYNLKPSYPGTYEYYFHLVGKPLFLLDFKRLNSKDPRSKWLNKKLAFRQIGAVFSPEQFSTEQILKDFDMVIFIDKSTPSKLLHAH
;
A
#
# COMPACT_ATOMS: atom_id res chain seq x y z
N MET A 1 10.29 -9.01 -13.23
CA MET A 1 8.85 -8.61 -13.19
C MET A 1 8.59 -7.27 -13.87
N SER A 2 9.36 -6.22 -13.63
CA SER A 2 9.20 -4.91 -14.31
C SER A 2 9.31 -5.01 -15.82
N GLU A 3 10.28 -5.78 -16.34
CA GLU A 3 10.46 -6.01 -17.77
C GLU A 3 9.25 -6.71 -18.42
N ASN A 4 8.69 -7.73 -17.74
CA ASN A 4 7.49 -8.42 -18.22
C ASN A 4 6.29 -7.46 -18.32
N LEU A 5 6.14 -6.57 -17.35
CA LEU A 5 5.08 -5.56 -17.36
C LEU A 5 5.27 -4.57 -18.51
N LEU A 6 6.49 -4.09 -18.72
CA LEU A 6 6.82 -3.23 -19.86
C LEU A 6 6.61 -3.94 -21.20
N TRP A 7 6.97 -5.22 -21.26
CA TRP A 7 6.71 -6.05 -22.46
C TRP A 7 5.21 -6.14 -22.76
N ILE A 8 4.38 -6.43 -21.76
CA ILE A 8 2.92 -6.48 -21.89
C ILE A 8 2.39 -5.13 -22.43
N LEU A 9 2.84 -4.02 -21.84
CA LEU A 9 2.43 -2.69 -22.26
C LEU A 9 2.82 -2.40 -23.71
N ASN A 10 4.05 -2.75 -24.11
CA ASN A 10 4.56 -2.51 -25.46
C ASN A 10 3.87 -3.38 -26.52
N HIS A 11 3.31 -4.53 -26.15
CA HIS A 11 2.56 -5.43 -27.05
C HIS A 11 1.04 -5.23 -26.94
N SER A 12 0.58 -4.29 -26.15
CA SER A 12 -0.82 -3.88 -26.06
C SER A 12 -1.11 -2.71 -26.98
N LYS A 13 -2.39 -2.45 -27.25
CA LYS A 13 -2.80 -1.26 -28.03
C LYS A 13 -2.34 0.00 -27.30
N GLU A 14 -2.00 1.06 -28.03
CA GLU A 14 -1.51 2.33 -27.47
C GLU A 14 -2.46 2.95 -26.44
N THR A 15 -3.76 2.72 -26.58
CA THR A 15 -4.79 3.19 -25.65
C THR A 15 -5.01 2.27 -24.44
N SER A 16 -4.30 1.16 -24.35
CA SER A 16 -4.47 0.18 -23.27
C SER A 16 -4.02 0.72 -21.92
N LYS A 17 -4.76 0.34 -20.89
CA LYS A 17 -4.39 0.58 -19.49
C LYS A 17 -4.17 -0.75 -18.80
N VAL A 18 -3.12 -0.86 -18.01
CA VAL A 18 -2.81 -2.07 -17.24
C VAL A 18 -2.94 -1.75 -15.76
N ILE A 19 -3.65 -2.61 -15.04
CA ILE A 19 -3.75 -2.56 -13.57
C ILE A 19 -2.90 -3.69 -13.01
N VAL A 20 -1.96 -3.34 -12.12
CA VAL A 20 -1.14 -4.30 -11.39
C VAL A 20 -1.64 -4.35 -9.96
N TRP A 21 -2.19 -5.51 -9.55
CA TRP A 21 -2.59 -5.74 -8.17
C TRP A 21 -1.45 -6.41 -7.42
N ALA A 22 -0.81 -5.67 -6.51
CA ALA A 22 0.31 -6.17 -5.73
C ALA A 22 0.37 -5.48 -4.35
N HIS A 23 1.19 -6.01 -3.47
CA HIS A 23 1.45 -5.42 -2.16
C HIS A 23 2.08 -4.01 -2.29
N ASN A 24 1.81 -3.12 -1.32
CA ASN A 24 2.37 -1.76 -1.25
C ASN A 24 3.88 -1.74 -1.53
N GLY A 25 4.64 -2.60 -0.86
CA GLY A 25 6.09 -2.72 -1.02
C GLY A 25 6.57 -3.13 -2.41
N HIS A 26 5.69 -3.57 -3.32
CA HIS A 26 6.05 -3.84 -4.71
C HIS A 26 5.73 -2.68 -5.65
N ILE A 27 4.69 -1.90 -5.33
CA ILE A 27 4.18 -0.82 -6.20
C ILE A 27 4.68 0.57 -5.80
N GLN A 28 5.29 0.73 -4.64
CA GLN A 28 5.84 2.02 -4.20
C GLN A 28 6.90 2.55 -5.16
N LYS A 29 7.02 3.89 -5.27
CA LYS A 29 7.92 4.55 -6.22
C LYS A 29 9.35 4.70 -5.72
N THR A 30 9.56 4.47 -4.44
CA THR A 30 10.89 4.43 -3.81
C THR A 30 11.39 2.99 -3.70
N ASP A 31 12.60 2.82 -3.20
CA ASP A 31 13.30 1.54 -3.11
C ASP A 31 13.59 0.87 -4.48
N THR A 32 14.27 -0.28 -4.45
CA THR A 32 14.61 -1.08 -5.64
C THR A 32 13.53 -2.12 -5.95
N VAL A 33 12.28 -1.67 -6.05
CA VAL A 33 11.10 -2.51 -6.30
C VAL A 33 10.50 -2.26 -7.68
N ILE A 34 9.50 -3.05 -8.07
CA ILE A 34 8.86 -2.95 -9.39
C ILE A 34 8.34 -1.54 -9.65
N GLY A 35 7.63 -0.96 -8.66
CA GLY A 35 7.06 0.37 -8.76
C GLY A 35 8.09 1.45 -9.06
N HIS A 36 9.27 1.37 -8.44
CA HIS A 36 10.38 2.29 -8.71
C HIS A 36 10.83 2.22 -10.19
N TYR A 37 11.11 1.02 -10.71
CA TYR A 37 11.54 0.86 -12.09
C TYR A 37 10.49 1.32 -13.09
N ILE A 38 9.22 0.96 -12.86
CA ILE A 38 8.11 1.36 -13.73
C ILE A 38 7.86 2.85 -13.67
N SER A 39 7.88 3.47 -12.49
CA SER A 39 7.70 4.92 -12.34
C SER A 39 8.81 5.71 -13.04
N ASN A 40 10.05 5.23 -13.01
CA ASN A 40 11.17 5.84 -13.72
C ASN A 40 11.03 5.76 -15.24
N LYS A 41 10.44 4.69 -15.78
CA LYS A 41 10.20 4.49 -17.20
C LYS A 41 8.95 5.24 -17.68
N LEU A 42 7.84 5.11 -16.99
CA LEU A 42 6.54 5.61 -17.42
C LEU A 42 6.24 7.03 -16.91
N LYS A 43 6.99 7.50 -15.91
CA LYS A 43 6.82 8.86 -15.32
C LYS A 43 5.36 9.11 -14.93
N GLN A 44 4.72 10.13 -15.47
CA GLN A 44 3.34 10.51 -15.17
C GLN A 44 2.27 9.51 -15.63
N LYS A 45 2.65 8.53 -16.48
CA LYS A 45 1.75 7.44 -16.90
C LYS A 45 1.66 6.31 -15.88
N TYR A 46 2.47 6.34 -14.80
CA TYR A 46 2.38 5.41 -13.68
C TYR A 46 1.66 6.06 -12.50
N LEU A 47 0.66 5.35 -11.97
CA LEU A 47 -0.09 5.75 -10.80
C LEU A 47 0.04 4.66 -9.72
N ALA A 48 0.60 5.01 -8.57
CA ALA A 48 0.70 4.12 -7.43
C ALA A 48 -0.39 4.44 -6.40
N ILE A 49 -1.26 3.46 -6.11
CA ILE A 49 -2.31 3.57 -5.10
C ILE A 49 -1.98 2.60 -3.97
N GLY A 50 -1.59 3.13 -2.81
CA GLY A 50 -1.30 2.35 -1.61
C GLY A 50 -2.55 2.06 -0.79
N PHE A 51 -2.46 1.07 0.11
CA PHE A 51 -3.49 0.76 1.10
C PHE A 51 -2.94 0.98 2.50
N ALA A 52 -3.72 1.66 3.33
CA ALA A 52 -3.48 1.84 4.77
C ALA A 52 -4.63 1.21 5.56
N ILE A 53 -4.32 0.43 6.59
CA ILE A 53 -5.32 -0.29 7.40
C ILE A 53 -5.01 -0.05 8.86
N ASP A 54 -5.99 0.45 9.65
CA ASP A 54 -5.76 0.75 11.06
C ASP A 54 -5.79 -0.51 11.93
N HIS A 55 -6.90 -1.23 11.95
CA HIS A 55 -7.08 -2.38 12.84
C HIS A 55 -7.85 -3.53 12.19
N GLY A 56 -8.02 -4.63 12.94
CA GLY A 56 -8.75 -5.81 12.49
C GLY A 56 -7.87 -7.03 12.33
N LYS A 57 -8.12 -7.79 11.26
CA LYS A 57 -7.41 -9.04 10.99
C LYS A 57 -7.01 -9.13 9.51
N TYR A 58 -5.98 -9.92 9.24
CA TYR A 58 -5.53 -10.25 7.88
C TYR A 58 -5.16 -11.72 7.79
N THR A 59 -5.19 -12.27 6.59
CA THR A 59 -4.74 -13.64 6.32
C THR A 59 -3.30 -13.61 5.83
N ALA A 60 -2.44 -14.40 6.45
CA ALA A 60 -1.06 -14.59 6.05
C ALA A 60 -0.62 -16.04 6.23
N ARG A 61 0.47 -16.39 5.58
CA ARG A 61 1.10 -17.70 5.69
C ARG A 61 2.09 -17.70 6.86
N HIS A 62 2.01 -18.72 7.69
CA HIS A 62 2.99 -18.90 8.75
C HIS A 62 4.32 -19.39 8.14
N TRP A 63 5.41 -18.73 8.44
CA TRP A 63 6.70 -18.97 7.80
C TRP A 63 7.28 -20.40 8.01
N LYS A 64 7.04 -21.03 9.18
CA LYS A 64 7.49 -22.40 9.46
C LYS A 64 6.56 -23.47 8.89
N THR A 65 5.25 -23.32 9.11
CA THR A 65 4.28 -24.38 8.81
C THR A 65 3.66 -24.24 7.43
N ASN A 66 3.89 -23.12 6.75
CA ASN A 66 3.31 -22.78 5.45
C ASN A 66 1.76 -22.74 5.44
N LYS A 67 1.11 -22.82 6.60
CA LYS A 67 -0.34 -22.77 6.72
C LYS A 67 -0.85 -21.33 6.70
N LEU A 68 -1.95 -21.10 5.97
CA LEU A 68 -2.68 -19.85 6.00
C LEU A 68 -3.49 -19.75 7.28
N SER A 69 -3.43 -18.60 7.95
CA SER A 69 -4.18 -18.33 9.17
C SER A 69 -4.55 -16.85 9.26
N ALA A 70 -5.59 -16.56 10.04
CA ALA A 70 -5.96 -15.19 10.36
C ALA A 70 -5.11 -14.67 11.52
N TYR A 71 -4.53 -13.49 11.35
CA TYR A 71 -3.71 -12.81 12.35
C TYR A 71 -4.30 -11.45 12.70
N ASN A 72 -4.14 -11.02 13.94
CA ASN A 72 -4.53 -9.69 14.37
C ASN A 72 -3.54 -8.64 13.84
N LEU A 73 -4.08 -7.50 13.44
CA LEU A 73 -3.28 -6.30 13.25
C LEU A 73 -2.88 -5.75 14.62
N LYS A 74 -1.61 -5.38 14.78
CA LYS A 74 -1.17 -4.57 15.94
C LYS A 74 -1.91 -3.24 15.89
N PRO A 75 -2.35 -2.68 17.03
CA PRO A 75 -2.94 -1.33 17.03
C PRO A 75 -1.98 -0.32 16.42
N SER A 76 -2.51 0.62 15.64
CA SER A 76 -1.75 1.80 15.25
C SER A 76 -1.49 2.67 16.48
N TYR A 77 -0.46 3.50 16.44
CA TYR A 77 -0.03 4.32 17.57
C TYR A 77 0.39 5.71 17.10
N PRO A 78 0.44 6.73 17.99
CA PRO A 78 0.94 8.05 17.62
C PRO A 78 2.34 7.95 16.98
N GLY A 79 2.46 8.43 15.72
CA GLY A 79 3.67 8.29 14.91
C GLY A 79 3.52 7.30 13.74
N THR A 80 2.35 6.66 13.59
CA THR A 80 1.99 5.90 12.39
C THR A 80 1.02 6.71 11.52
N TYR A 81 1.08 6.52 10.20
CA TYR A 81 0.13 7.14 9.28
C TYR A 81 -1.30 6.68 9.56
N GLU A 82 -1.49 5.39 9.83
CA GLU A 82 -2.80 4.78 10.10
C GLU A 82 -3.47 5.41 11.33
N TYR A 83 -2.70 5.71 12.37
CA TYR A 83 -3.22 6.40 13.57
C TYR A 83 -3.85 7.75 13.21
N TYR A 84 -3.14 8.57 12.44
CA TYR A 84 -3.64 9.89 12.04
C TYR A 84 -4.81 9.78 11.06
N PHE A 85 -4.83 8.77 10.20
CA PHE A 85 -5.98 8.51 9.33
C PHE A 85 -7.20 8.06 10.11
N HIS A 86 -7.03 7.22 11.14
CA HIS A 86 -8.10 6.79 12.03
C HIS A 86 -8.77 7.97 12.73
N LEU A 87 -8.01 8.98 13.17
CA LEU A 87 -8.53 10.19 13.81
C LEU A 87 -9.46 11.02 12.91
N VAL A 88 -9.48 10.79 11.60
CA VAL A 88 -10.45 11.42 10.68
C VAL A 88 -11.89 10.95 10.94
N GLY A 89 -12.08 9.81 11.62
CA GLY A 89 -13.39 9.26 11.98
C GLY A 89 -14.20 8.76 10.77
N LYS A 90 -13.53 8.39 9.66
CA LYS A 90 -14.17 7.82 8.46
C LYS A 90 -13.73 6.37 8.28
N PRO A 91 -14.67 5.42 8.08
CA PRO A 91 -14.33 4.01 7.96
C PRO A 91 -13.58 3.66 6.67
N LEU A 92 -13.74 4.49 5.64
CA LEU A 92 -13.12 4.33 4.33
C LEU A 92 -12.99 5.69 3.65
N PHE A 93 -11.80 5.99 3.12
CA PHE A 93 -11.61 7.15 2.24
C PHE A 93 -10.41 6.97 1.31
N LEU A 94 -10.40 7.75 0.23
CA LEU A 94 -9.28 7.93 -0.68
C LEU A 94 -8.62 9.28 -0.40
N LEU A 95 -7.32 9.27 -0.22
CA LEU A 95 -6.49 10.46 -0.12
C LEU A 95 -5.68 10.61 -1.41
N ASP A 96 -6.03 11.62 -2.22
CA ASP A 96 -5.32 11.97 -3.44
C ASP A 96 -4.25 13.04 -3.13
N PHE A 97 -3.00 12.65 -3.19
CA PHE A 97 -1.88 13.52 -2.82
C PHE A 97 -1.67 14.69 -3.79
N LYS A 98 -2.11 14.56 -5.06
CA LYS A 98 -2.05 15.66 -6.04
C LYS A 98 -3.02 16.79 -5.71
N ARG A 99 -4.09 16.50 -4.97
CA ARG A 99 -5.08 17.48 -4.53
C ARG A 99 -4.76 18.13 -3.19
N LEU A 100 -3.70 17.69 -2.53
CA LEU A 100 -3.28 18.30 -1.29
C LEU A 100 -2.72 19.70 -1.55
N ASN A 101 -3.18 20.66 -0.75
CA ASN A 101 -2.56 21.97 -0.70
C ASN A 101 -1.26 21.85 0.13
N SER A 102 -0.12 21.80 -0.54
CA SER A 102 1.21 21.70 0.10
C SER A 102 1.54 22.89 1.01
N LYS A 103 0.84 24.03 0.86
CA LYS A 103 0.98 25.21 1.71
C LYS A 103 0.13 25.12 2.98
N ASP A 104 -0.85 24.20 3.05
CA ASP A 104 -1.69 24.03 4.24
C ASP A 104 -0.87 23.41 5.37
N PRO A 105 -0.73 24.10 6.52
CA PRO A 105 0.00 23.56 7.68
C PRO A 105 -0.53 22.21 8.14
N ARG A 106 -1.83 21.94 7.94
CA ARG A 106 -2.48 20.69 8.34
C ARG A 106 -2.04 19.47 7.49
N SER A 107 -1.47 19.68 6.31
CA SER A 107 -0.95 18.60 5.46
C SER A 107 0.56 18.36 5.60
N LYS A 108 1.29 19.25 6.32
CA LYS A 108 2.76 19.17 6.44
C LYS A 108 3.27 17.87 7.06
N TRP A 109 2.48 17.26 7.95
CA TRP A 109 2.87 16.01 8.60
C TRP A 109 2.98 14.84 7.62
N LEU A 110 2.24 14.86 6.50
CA LEU A 110 2.32 13.85 5.45
C LEU A 110 3.69 13.80 4.76
N ASN A 111 4.46 14.89 4.82
CA ASN A 111 5.84 14.93 4.31
C ASN A 111 6.87 14.30 5.26
N LYS A 112 6.51 14.00 6.48
CA LYS A 112 7.40 13.38 7.45
C LYS A 112 7.56 11.89 7.12
N LYS A 113 8.70 11.33 7.51
CA LYS A 113 8.86 9.89 7.58
C LYS A 113 8.16 9.40 8.85
N LEU A 114 7.16 8.58 8.71
CA LEU A 114 6.43 7.97 9.81
C LEU A 114 6.37 6.45 9.62
N ALA A 115 6.02 5.74 10.69
CA ALA A 115 5.76 4.32 10.57
C ALA A 115 4.52 4.08 9.72
N PHE A 116 4.59 3.12 8.81
CA PHE A 116 3.53 2.70 7.89
C PHE A 116 3.43 1.19 7.90
N ARG A 117 2.21 0.67 7.88
CA ARG A 117 1.96 -0.77 7.97
C ARG A 117 2.37 -1.51 6.71
N GLN A 118 3.25 -2.49 6.89
CA GLN A 118 3.79 -3.34 5.83
C GLN A 118 3.51 -4.82 6.13
N ILE A 119 2.24 -5.20 6.08
CA ILE A 119 1.82 -6.60 6.23
C ILE A 119 1.74 -7.26 4.85
N GLY A 120 2.35 -8.41 4.69
CA GLY A 120 2.41 -9.10 3.40
C GLY A 120 1.83 -10.52 3.45
N ALA A 121 2.20 -11.33 2.45
CA ALA A 121 1.73 -12.70 2.31
C ALA A 121 2.23 -13.63 3.42
N VAL A 122 3.30 -13.28 4.11
CA VAL A 122 3.89 -14.05 5.22
C VAL A 122 3.70 -13.27 6.52
N PHE A 123 3.30 -13.98 7.57
CA PHE A 123 3.18 -13.39 8.90
C PHE A 123 4.54 -12.89 9.41
N SER A 124 4.54 -11.64 9.86
CA SER A 124 5.65 -11.03 10.58
C SER A 124 5.14 -10.42 11.89
N PRO A 125 5.85 -10.58 12.99
CA PRO A 125 5.58 -9.86 14.23
C PRO A 125 5.81 -8.35 14.05
N GLU A 126 6.73 -7.96 13.16
CA GLU A 126 6.98 -6.58 12.79
C GLU A 126 6.03 -6.17 11.66
N GLN A 127 5.11 -5.23 11.97
CA GLN A 127 4.06 -4.83 11.05
C GLN A 127 4.25 -3.41 10.50
N PHE A 128 5.25 -2.68 10.97
CA PHE A 128 5.49 -1.29 10.57
C PHE A 128 6.92 -1.09 10.11
N SER A 129 7.11 -0.31 9.06
CA SER A 129 8.39 0.24 8.61
C SER A 129 8.30 1.75 8.47
N THR A 130 9.44 2.42 8.48
CA THR A 130 9.49 3.89 8.32
C THR A 130 9.43 4.24 6.84
N GLU A 131 8.37 4.93 6.43
CA GLU A 131 8.10 5.29 5.04
C GLU A 131 7.86 6.80 4.88
N GLN A 132 7.86 7.26 3.64
CA GLN A 132 7.44 8.60 3.27
C GLN A 132 6.35 8.51 2.19
N ILE A 133 5.09 8.33 2.61
CA ILE A 133 3.99 7.95 1.72
C ILE A 133 3.75 8.91 0.55
N LEU A 134 4.07 10.20 0.69
CA LEU A 134 3.97 11.15 -0.43
C LEU A 134 5.00 10.89 -1.54
N LYS A 135 6.10 10.22 -1.23
CA LYS A 135 7.09 9.81 -2.25
C LYS A 135 6.75 8.44 -2.82
N ASP A 136 6.15 7.59 -2.00
CA ASP A 136 5.90 6.20 -2.33
C ASP A 136 4.67 6.03 -3.24
N PHE A 137 3.62 6.86 -3.02
CA PHE A 137 2.33 6.71 -3.68
C PHE A 137 1.83 8.04 -4.26
N ASP A 138 0.89 7.96 -5.19
CA ASP A 138 0.10 9.10 -5.67
C ASP A 138 -1.19 9.26 -4.87
N MET A 139 -1.73 8.14 -4.40
CA MET A 139 -2.95 8.04 -3.61
C MET A 139 -2.82 6.97 -2.55
N VAL A 140 -3.59 7.08 -1.47
CA VAL A 140 -3.77 6.04 -0.46
C VAL A 140 -5.25 5.82 -0.21
N ILE A 141 -5.67 4.55 -0.24
CA ILE A 141 -6.97 4.12 0.25
C ILE A 141 -6.81 3.71 1.72
N PHE A 142 -7.49 4.43 2.61
CA PHE A 142 -7.55 4.08 4.02
C PHE A 142 -8.77 3.22 4.32
N ILE A 143 -8.55 2.16 5.10
CA ILE A 143 -9.56 1.23 5.60
C ILE A 143 -9.41 1.18 7.11
N ASP A 144 -10.42 1.62 7.85
CA ASP A 144 -10.36 1.66 9.31
C ASP A 144 -10.27 0.25 9.90
N LYS A 145 -11.12 -0.67 9.43
CA LYS A 145 -11.17 -2.04 9.94
C LYS A 145 -11.18 -3.06 8.82
N SER A 146 -10.24 -4.00 8.87
CA SER A 146 -10.16 -5.12 7.93
C SER A 146 -10.66 -6.43 8.53
N THR A 147 -11.04 -7.36 7.65
CA THR A 147 -11.34 -8.76 7.96
C THR A 147 -10.40 -9.67 7.19
N PRO A 148 -10.10 -10.88 7.72
CA PRO A 148 -9.28 -11.83 6.99
C PRO A 148 -10.01 -12.32 5.74
N SER A 149 -9.27 -12.63 4.68
CA SER A 149 -9.84 -13.25 3.48
C SER A 149 -10.44 -14.61 3.82
N LYS A 150 -11.58 -14.92 3.23
CA LYS A 150 -12.15 -16.28 3.27
C LYS A 150 -11.48 -17.13 2.20
N LEU A 151 -10.90 -18.25 2.61
CA LEU A 151 -10.37 -19.22 1.66
C LEU A 151 -11.54 -19.89 0.94
N LEU A 152 -11.48 -19.94 -0.38
CA LEU A 152 -12.38 -20.79 -1.15
C LEU A 152 -11.94 -22.23 -0.92
N HIS A 153 -12.88 -23.10 -0.54
CA HIS A 153 -12.59 -24.52 -0.50
C HIS A 153 -12.34 -24.99 -1.93
N ALA A 154 -11.20 -25.62 -2.16
CA ALA A 154 -11.01 -26.39 -3.40
C ALA A 154 -12.04 -27.52 -3.40
N HIS A 155 -12.93 -27.55 -4.39
CA HIS A 155 -13.79 -28.68 -4.67
C HIS A 155 -13.01 -29.82 -5.28
#